data_52bd02b49e4e62a18911fc7947fd5c98
#
_entry.id   52bd02b49e4e62a18911fc7947fd5c98
#
_cell.length_a   1.000
_cell.length_b   1.000
_cell.length_c   1.000
_cell.angle_alpha   90.00
_cell.angle_beta   90.00
_cell.angle_gamma   90.00
#
_symmetry.space_group_name_H-M   'P 1'
#
loop_
_entity.id
_entity.type
_entity.pdbx_description
1 polymer ?
#
loop_
_entity_poly.entity_id
_entity_poly.type
_entity_poly.pdbx_seq_one_letter_code
_entity_poly.pdbx_strand_id
1 'polypeptide(L)'
;PFIYDALSEIKVRGNSTALADKKGYNFKFSSKNNLFGFGEAKKWSLLANAYDKTLIRNKIALDLAKDMGIEYSPESTFVDVWLNGKFVGNFQLTESVEARDCRVDIDIENGDWLLEIESSRVETDVDYIITPEYGIRFAVNEPENITKEQQREIYDKIGKVETAIKSGDYSSVENVIDTKSFATFYVFSEFMKQVDFSYSSTRFYFKDDQKEADLQRKLRLENNKA
;
A
#
# COMPACT_ATOMS: atom_id res chain seq x y z
N PRO A 1 -25.34 -12.70 1.14
CA PRO A 1 -26.03 -11.44 0.86
C PRO A 1 -25.65 -10.96 -0.54
N PHE A 2 -26.64 -10.39 -1.25
CA PHE A 2 -26.35 -9.72 -2.53
C PHE A 2 -26.01 -8.26 -2.24
N ILE A 3 -24.91 -7.77 -2.83
CA ILE A 3 -24.58 -6.35 -2.81
C ILE A 3 -24.97 -5.81 -4.18
N TYR A 4 -25.88 -4.84 -4.18
CA TYR A 4 -26.26 -4.10 -5.38
C TYR A 4 -25.69 -2.69 -5.25
N ASP A 5 -24.58 -2.43 -5.92
CA ASP A 5 -24.03 -1.08 -6.00
C ASP A 5 -23.46 -0.81 -7.40
N ALA A 6 -23.53 0.45 -7.79
CA ALA A 6 -22.99 0.88 -9.07
C ALA A 6 -21.47 1.02 -8.97
N LEU A 7 -20.76 0.58 -10.01
CA LEU A 7 -19.37 0.95 -10.19
C LEU A 7 -19.30 2.40 -10.66
N SER A 8 -18.49 3.22 -10.00
CA SER A 8 -18.14 4.55 -10.47
C SER A 8 -16.96 4.53 -11.44
N GLU A 9 -16.13 3.50 -11.35
CA GLU A 9 -14.95 3.34 -12.22
C GLU A 9 -14.57 1.86 -12.34
N ILE A 10 -14.10 1.47 -13.53
CA ILE A 10 -13.35 0.24 -13.76
C ILE A 10 -12.26 0.50 -14.79
N LYS A 11 -11.03 0.09 -14.49
CA LYS A 11 -9.88 0.23 -15.39
C LYS A 11 -8.99 -0.99 -15.38
N VAL A 12 -8.34 -1.28 -16.50
CA VAL A 12 -7.31 -2.31 -16.59
C VAL A 12 -6.14 -1.90 -15.69
N ARG A 13 -5.63 -2.85 -14.91
CA ARG A 13 -4.49 -2.63 -14.00
C ARG A 13 -3.22 -3.33 -14.44
N GLY A 14 -2.11 -2.82 -13.93
CA GLY A 14 -0.77 -3.39 -14.10
C GLY A 14 0.03 -2.76 -15.23
N ASN A 15 1.31 -3.03 -15.24
CA ASN A 15 2.26 -2.65 -16.28
C ASN A 15 2.36 -3.79 -17.32
N SER A 16 3.27 -4.75 -17.12
CA SER A 16 3.40 -5.94 -17.97
C SER A 16 2.14 -6.82 -17.96
N THR A 17 1.46 -6.94 -16.82
CA THR A 17 0.23 -7.73 -16.69
C THR A 17 -0.96 -7.14 -17.45
N ALA A 18 -0.94 -5.84 -17.77
CA ALA A 18 -1.95 -5.21 -18.64
C ALA A 18 -1.85 -5.67 -20.10
N LEU A 19 -0.71 -6.25 -20.49
CA LEU A 19 -0.49 -6.79 -21.84
C LEU A 19 -0.89 -8.28 -21.96
N ALA A 20 -1.13 -8.96 -20.83
CA ALA A 20 -1.56 -10.36 -20.81
C ALA A 20 -2.94 -10.54 -21.46
N ASP A 21 -3.24 -11.73 -21.97
CA ASP A 21 -4.55 -12.07 -22.56
C ASP A 21 -5.67 -11.89 -21.54
N LYS A 22 -5.48 -12.40 -20.32
CA LYS A 22 -6.38 -12.19 -19.20
C LYS A 22 -5.91 -10.98 -18.39
N LYS A 23 -6.66 -9.89 -18.45
CA LYS A 23 -6.32 -8.62 -17.82
C LYS A 23 -6.84 -8.56 -16.39
N GLY A 24 -6.06 -7.95 -15.48
CA GLY A 24 -6.53 -7.53 -14.17
C GLY A 24 -7.28 -6.20 -14.23
N TYR A 25 -8.06 -5.90 -13.20
CA TYR A 25 -8.85 -4.67 -13.11
C TYR A 25 -8.72 -4.03 -11.74
N ASN A 26 -8.65 -2.70 -11.72
CA ASN A 26 -9.02 -1.91 -10.55
C ASN A 26 -10.43 -1.41 -10.76
N PHE A 27 -11.23 -1.41 -9.70
CA PHE A 27 -12.58 -0.89 -9.77
C PHE A 27 -12.95 -0.14 -8.49
N LYS A 28 -13.92 0.76 -8.62
CA LYS A 28 -14.40 1.60 -7.54
C LYS A 28 -15.91 1.60 -7.51
N PHE A 29 -16.49 1.35 -6.35
CA PHE A 29 -17.91 1.51 -6.12
C PHE A 29 -18.30 2.97 -5.89
N SER A 30 -19.55 3.30 -6.14
CA SER A 30 -20.13 4.61 -5.83
C SER A 30 -20.16 4.86 -4.32
N SER A 31 -20.43 3.84 -3.51
CA SER A 31 -20.41 3.87 -2.05
C SER A 31 -19.38 2.90 -1.47
N LYS A 32 -19.11 3.00 -0.17
CA LYS A 32 -18.27 2.02 0.53
C LYS A 32 -19.01 0.69 0.65
N ASN A 33 -18.32 -0.41 0.39
CA ASN A 33 -18.84 -1.77 0.50
C ASN A 33 -17.86 -2.63 1.28
N ASN A 34 -18.39 -3.48 2.17
CA ASN A 34 -17.63 -4.50 2.87
C ASN A 34 -17.72 -5.82 2.09
N LEU A 35 -16.76 -6.06 1.21
CA LEU A 35 -16.68 -7.30 0.46
C LEU A 35 -16.03 -8.39 1.33
N PHE A 36 -16.71 -9.51 1.52
CA PHE A 36 -16.23 -10.70 2.24
C PHE A 36 -15.74 -10.46 3.68
N GLY A 37 -16.12 -9.34 4.30
CA GLY A 37 -15.66 -9.00 5.64
C GLY A 37 -14.31 -8.27 5.70
N PHE A 38 -13.77 -7.83 4.58
CA PHE A 38 -12.45 -7.16 4.48
C PHE A 38 -12.46 -5.66 4.85
N GLY A 39 -13.55 -5.19 5.47
CA GLY A 39 -13.72 -3.79 5.81
C GLY A 39 -14.42 -2.98 4.72
N GLU A 40 -14.85 -1.77 5.09
CA GLU A 40 -15.62 -0.90 4.20
C GLU A 40 -14.72 -0.03 3.33
N ALA A 41 -14.75 -0.24 2.01
CA ALA A 41 -13.99 0.54 1.07
C ALA A 41 -14.70 0.70 -0.29
N LYS A 42 -14.25 1.69 -1.06
CA LYS A 42 -14.72 1.89 -2.43
C LYS A 42 -13.81 1.23 -3.47
N LYS A 43 -12.49 1.27 -3.26
CA LYS A 43 -11.48 0.81 -4.23
C LYS A 43 -11.10 -0.65 -3.98
N TRP A 44 -11.12 -1.45 -5.04
CA TRP A 44 -10.82 -2.89 -5.00
C TRP A 44 -10.04 -3.28 -6.25
N SER A 45 -9.37 -4.43 -6.20
CA SER A 45 -8.60 -4.96 -7.33
C SER A 45 -8.97 -6.40 -7.65
N LEU A 46 -9.02 -6.73 -8.93
CA LEU A 46 -9.16 -8.09 -9.44
C LEU A 46 -7.82 -8.48 -10.10
N LEU A 47 -7.08 -9.37 -9.46
CA LEU A 47 -5.84 -9.91 -9.98
C LEU A 47 -6.16 -11.07 -10.92
N ALA A 48 -5.70 -10.96 -12.16
CA ALA A 48 -5.91 -12.01 -13.15
C ALA A 48 -5.03 -13.26 -12.94
N ASN A 49 -3.93 -13.11 -12.20
CA ASN A 49 -2.90 -14.14 -12.00
C ASN A 49 -2.42 -14.78 -13.33
N ALA A 50 -2.38 -13.97 -14.41
CA ALA A 50 -2.21 -14.43 -15.79
C ALA A 50 -0.91 -15.20 -16.05
N TYR A 51 0.15 -14.89 -15.29
CA TYR A 51 1.46 -15.54 -15.42
C TYR A 51 1.67 -16.69 -14.43
N ASP A 52 0.68 -16.94 -13.57
CA ASP A 52 0.71 -18.05 -12.62
C ASP A 52 -0.33 -19.11 -12.99
N LYS A 53 0.12 -20.22 -13.57
CA LYS A 53 -0.76 -21.34 -13.95
C LYS A 53 -1.48 -21.99 -12.77
N THR A 54 -0.97 -21.83 -11.55
CA THR A 54 -1.59 -22.32 -10.32
C THR A 54 -2.66 -21.38 -9.79
N LEU A 55 -2.63 -20.09 -10.17
CA LEU A 55 -3.47 -18.98 -9.73
C LEU A 55 -3.34 -18.61 -8.23
N ILE A 56 -2.51 -19.31 -7.45
CA ILE A 56 -2.48 -19.19 -5.98
C ILE A 56 -1.23 -18.49 -5.42
N ARG A 57 -0.21 -18.19 -6.23
CA ARG A 57 1.05 -17.60 -5.71
C ARG A 57 0.84 -16.30 -4.98
N ASN A 58 0.04 -15.38 -5.54
CA ASN A 58 -0.28 -14.11 -4.88
C ASN A 58 -1.05 -14.33 -3.58
N LYS A 59 -1.98 -15.29 -3.53
CA LYS A 59 -2.72 -15.61 -2.30
C LYS A 59 -1.77 -16.12 -1.20
N ILE A 60 -0.90 -17.06 -1.55
CA ILE A 60 0.10 -17.60 -0.62
C ILE A 60 1.03 -16.49 -0.12
N ALA A 61 1.48 -15.60 -1.02
CA ALA A 61 2.34 -14.48 -0.63
C ALA A 61 1.65 -13.53 0.36
N LEU A 62 0.40 -13.15 0.11
CA LEU A 62 -0.35 -12.26 0.99
C LEU A 62 -0.61 -12.90 2.37
N ASP A 63 -0.95 -14.19 2.40
CA ASP A 63 -1.19 -14.92 3.65
C ASP A 63 0.12 -15.08 4.43
N LEU A 64 1.22 -15.46 3.77
CA LEU A 64 2.53 -15.58 4.40
C LEU A 64 3.03 -14.24 4.96
N ALA A 65 2.79 -13.13 4.25
CA ALA A 65 3.15 -11.80 4.73
C ALA A 65 2.48 -11.50 6.08
N LYS A 66 1.20 -11.86 6.26
CA LYS A 66 0.50 -11.75 7.54
C LYS A 66 1.11 -12.66 8.61
N ASP A 67 1.34 -13.92 8.29
CA ASP A 67 1.92 -14.89 9.22
C ASP A 67 3.33 -14.48 9.69
N MET A 68 4.07 -13.77 8.84
CA MET A 68 5.37 -13.19 9.18
C MET A 68 5.29 -11.88 9.99
N GLY A 69 4.08 -11.35 10.20
CA GLY A 69 3.84 -10.12 10.96
C GLY A 69 4.18 -8.84 10.19
N ILE A 70 4.09 -8.86 8.86
CA ILE A 70 4.06 -7.62 8.07
C ILE A 70 2.76 -6.88 8.42
N GLU A 71 2.88 -5.65 8.89
CA GLU A 71 1.80 -4.89 9.54
C GLU A 71 0.56 -4.76 8.67
N TYR A 72 0.74 -4.54 7.36
CA TYR A 72 -0.37 -4.59 6.42
C TYR A 72 -0.05 -5.52 5.24
N SER A 73 -0.92 -6.49 5.04
CA SER A 73 -0.99 -7.31 3.83
C SER A 73 -2.44 -7.39 3.38
N PRO A 74 -2.76 -7.05 2.12
CA PRO A 74 -4.14 -7.02 1.63
C PRO A 74 -4.89 -8.32 1.83
N GLU A 75 -6.12 -8.23 2.33
CA GLU A 75 -7.05 -9.37 2.32
C GLU A 75 -7.40 -9.75 0.88
N SER A 76 -7.61 -11.04 0.65
CA SER A 76 -7.97 -11.51 -0.67
C SER A 76 -8.74 -12.82 -0.66
N THR A 77 -9.57 -13.02 -1.69
CA THR A 77 -10.30 -14.26 -1.95
C THR A 77 -10.47 -14.46 -3.45
N PHE A 78 -10.82 -15.70 -3.86
CA PHE A 78 -11.10 -15.98 -5.26
C PHE A 78 -12.57 -15.76 -5.58
N VAL A 79 -12.82 -15.16 -6.73
CA VAL A 79 -14.16 -14.84 -7.24
C VAL A 79 -14.30 -15.17 -8.71
N ASP A 80 -15.46 -15.62 -9.13
CA ASP A 80 -15.82 -15.75 -10.53
C ASP A 80 -16.42 -14.44 -11.04
N VAL A 81 -15.90 -13.95 -12.15
CA VAL A 81 -16.26 -12.63 -12.68
C VAL A 81 -17.05 -12.75 -13.98
N TRP A 82 -18.14 -12.02 -14.04
CA TRP A 82 -18.96 -11.82 -15.23
C TRP A 82 -18.91 -10.35 -15.62
N LEU A 83 -18.45 -10.05 -16.82
CA LEU A 83 -18.39 -8.69 -17.37
C LEU A 83 -19.33 -8.57 -18.55
N ASN A 84 -20.29 -7.66 -18.47
CA ASN A 84 -21.32 -7.47 -19.49
C ASN A 84 -22.03 -8.78 -19.90
N GLY A 85 -22.36 -9.63 -18.92
CA GLY A 85 -23.03 -10.90 -19.12
C GLY A 85 -22.18 -12.04 -19.65
N LYS A 86 -20.85 -11.81 -19.83
CA LYS A 86 -19.89 -12.87 -20.23
C LYS A 86 -19.04 -13.29 -19.05
N PHE A 87 -18.91 -14.57 -18.83
CA PHE A 87 -17.95 -15.13 -17.89
C PHE A 87 -16.52 -14.86 -18.39
N VAL A 88 -15.73 -14.15 -17.58
CA VAL A 88 -14.35 -13.79 -17.91
C VAL A 88 -13.31 -14.56 -17.10
N GLY A 89 -13.76 -15.43 -16.20
CA GLY A 89 -12.93 -16.37 -15.48
C GLY A 89 -12.87 -16.10 -13.97
N ASN A 90 -12.04 -16.88 -13.30
CA ASN A 90 -11.74 -16.75 -11.87
C ASN A 90 -10.66 -15.69 -11.67
N PHE A 91 -10.85 -14.81 -10.70
CA PHE A 91 -9.91 -13.75 -10.31
C PHE A 91 -9.67 -13.82 -8.81
N GLN A 92 -8.53 -13.34 -8.38
CA GLN A 92 -8.29 -13.04 -6.98
C GLN A 92 -8.75 -11.61 -6.72
N LEU A 93 -9.84 -11.44 -5.98
CA LEU A 93 -10.29 -10.16 -5.45
C LEU A 93 -9.37 -9.80 -4.28
N THR A 94 -8.87 -8.59 -4.26
CA THR A 94 -8.05 -8.08 -3.17
C THR A 94 -8.36 -6.63 -2.86
N GLU A 95 -8.03 -6.21 -1.67
CA GLU A 95 -8.02 -4.82 -1.28
C GLU A 95 -7.06 -4.01 -2.15
N SER A 96 -7.40 -2.73 -2.40
CA SER A 96 -6.43 -1.75 -2.89
C SER A 96 -5.66 -1.17 -1.70
N VAL A 97 -4.36 -0.98 -1.83
CA VAL A 97 -3.56 -0.33 -0.78
C VAL A 97 -3.92 1.15 -0.72
N GLU A 98 -4.47 1.59 0.40
CA GLU A 98 -4.86 2.98 0.67
C GLU A 98 -4.83 3.24 2.18
N ALA A 99 -4.66 4.50 2.59
CA ALA A 99 -4.75 4.92 3.98
C ALA A 99 -6.19 4.78 4.50
N ARG A 100 -6.39 3.90 5.49
CA ARG A 100 -7.71 3.59 6.07
C ARG A 100 -7.57 2.66 7.27
N ASP A 101 -8.40 2.81 8.28
CA ASP A 101 -8.41 2.00 9.51
C ASP A 101 -8.40 0.47 9.26
N CYS A 102 -9.12 0.01 8.22
CA CYS A 102 -9.16 -1.41 7.84
C CYS A 102 -8.08 -1.83 6.83
N ARG A 103 -7.14 -0.95 6.48
CA ARG A 103 -6.05 -1.19 5.53
C ARG A 103 -4.74 -0.67 6.10
N VAL A 104 -4.08 0.30 5.45
CA VAL A 104 -2.91 0.98 6.04
C VAL A 104 -3.42 2.00 7.05
N ASP A 105 -3.34 1.66 8.34
CA ASP A 105 -3.87 2.46 9.44
C ASP A 105 -2.91 3.62 9.78
N ILE A 106 -3.04 4.68 9.00
CA ILE A 106 -2.31 5.94 9.14
C ILE A 106 -3.25 7.13 9.04
N ASP A 107 -2.91 8.23 9.71
CA ASP A 107 -3.72 9.44 9.81
C ASP A 107 -3.18 10.54 8.89
N ILE A 108 -3.71 10.59 7.68
CA ILE A 108 -3.31 11.57 6.66
C ILE A 108 -3.61 13.01 7.08
N GLU A 109 -4.69 13.24 7.86
CA GLU A 109 -5.06 14.58 8.32
C GLU A 109 -4.05 15.11 9.34
N ASN A 110 -3.40 14.22 10.08
CA ASN A 110 -2.35 14.54 11.05
C ASN A 110 -0.93 14.49 10.49
N GLY A 111 -0.77 14.33 9.16
CA GLY A 111 0.49 14.47 8.48
C GLY A 111 1.24 13.15 8.25
N ASP A 112 0.58 11.99 8.40
CA ASP A 112 1.11 10.73 7.93
C ASP A 112 1.03 10.64 6.39
N TRP A 113 1.81 9.76 5.80
CA TRP A 113 1.83 9.62 4.34
C TRP A 113 2.18 8.19 3.90
N LEU A 114 1.75 7.86 2.66
CA LEU A 114 2.00 6.60 1.98
C LEU A 114 2.73 6.86 0.66
N LEU A 115 3.87 6.25 0.48
CA LEU A 115 4.71 6.37 -0.71
C LEU A 115 4.86 5.02 -1.41
N GLU A 116 5.13 5.07 -2.71
CA GLU A 116 5.45 3.90 -3.53
C GLU A 116 6.73 4.15 -4.34
N ILE A 117 7.71 3.24 -4.31
CA ILE A 117 8.81 3.29 -5.28
C ILE A 117 8.22 3.09 -6.68
N GLU A 118 8.49 4.05 -7.58
CA GLU A 118 8.04 3.97 -8.95
C GLU A 118 9.15 4.38 -9.93
N SER A 119 9.89 3.39 -10.38
CA SER A 119 11.00 3.59 -11.32
C SER A 119 10.60 3.36 -12.78
N SER A 120 9.44 2.73 -13.03
CA SER A 120 9.07 2.27 -14.37
C SER A 120 8.34 3.33 -15.21
N ARG A 121 7.48 4.14 -14.59
CA ARG A 121 6.65 5.12 -15.32
C ARG A 121 6.41 6.40 -14.52
N VAL A 122 5.92 7.43 -15.21
CA VAL A 122 5.43 8.68 -14.60
C VAL A 122 4.00 8.88 -15.05
N GLU A 123 3.08 9.05 -14.11
CA GLU A 123 1.69 9.42 -14.36
C GLU A 123 1.55 10.94 -14.18
N THR A 124 0.68 11.59 -14.95
CA THR A 124 0.57 13.06 -14.97
C THR A 124 -0.20 13.63 -13.77
N ASP A 125 -0.99 12.79 -13.12
CA ASP A 125 -1.87 13.10 -12.00
C ASP A 125 -1.34 12.57 -10.64
N VAL A 126 -0.05 12.27 -10.57
CA VAL A 126 0.63 11.78 -9.37
C VAL A 126 1.79 12.69 -9.02
N ASP A 127 1.87 13.07 -7.76
CA ASP A 127 3.01 13.80 -7.22
C ASP A 127 4.20 12.87 -6.97
N TYR A 128 5.40 13.31 -7.33
CA TYR A 128 6.63 12.56 -7.16
C TYR A 128 7.65 13.29 -6.31
N ILE A 129 8.42 12.52 -5.55
CA ILE A 129 9.59 12.98 -4.81
C ILE A 129 10.79 12.18 -5.29
N ILE A 130 11.86 12.88 -5.64
CA ILE A 130 13.16 12.27 -5.95
C ILE A 130 14.07 12.50 -4.74
N THR A 131 14.60 11.41 -4.18
CA THR A 131 15.36 11.49 -2.94
C THR A 131 16.73 12.15 -3.14
N PRO A 132 17.26 12.85 -2.11
CA PRO A 132 18.43 13.70 -2.28
C PRO A 132 19.76 12.95 -2.51
N GLU A 133 19.96 11.81 -1.85
CA GLU A 133 21.25 11.10 -1.87
C GLU A 133 21.31 10.02 -2.95
N TYR A 134 20.26 9.24 -3.10
CA TYR A 134 20.23 8.09 -4.02
C TYR A 134 19.39 8.30 -5.27
N GLY A 135 18.65 9.41 -5.37
CA GLY A 135 17.85 9.73 -6.55
C GLY A 135 16.70 8.76 -6.78
N ILE A 136 16.22 8.08 -5.74
CA ILE A 136 15.07 7.17 -5.82
C ILE A 136 13.81 8.00 -6.03
N ARG A 137 12.99 7.59 -6.99
CA ARG A 137 11.70 8.24 -7.23
C ARG A 137 10.59 7.55 -6.47
N PHE A 138 9.90 8.31 -5.62
CA PHE A 138 8.69 7.90 -4.94
C PHE A 138 7.47 8.60 -5.52
N ALA A 139 6.42 7.84 -5.83
CA ALA A 139 5.08 8.35 -6.02
C ALA A 139 4.44 8.59 -4.65
N VAL A 140 3.78 9.72 -4.45
CA VAL A 140 2.99 9.99 -3.24
C VAL A 140 1.59 9.45 -3.48
N ASN A 141 1.26 8.33 -2.80
CA ASN A 141 -0.07 7.73 -2.92
C ASN A 141 -1.10 8.41 -2.03
N GLU A 142 -0.67 8.84 -0.83
CA GLU A 142 -1.48 9.55 0.15
C GLU A 142 -0.59 10.54 0.92
N PRO A 143 -1.04 11.79 1.13
CA PRO A 143 -2.28 12.36 0.62
C PRO A 143 -2.27 12.59 -0.90
N GLU A 144 -3.44 12.56 -1.53
CA GLU A 144 -3.59 12.98 -2.93
C GLU A 144 -3.40 14.51 -3.04
N ASN A 145 -2.69 15.00 -4.08
CA ASN A 145 -2.45 16.42 -4.36
C ASN A 145 -1.76 17.16 -3.20
N ILE A 146 -0.51 16.78 -2.92
CA ILE A 146 0.27 17.37 -1.83
C ILE A 146 0.60 18.85 -2.06
N THR A 147 0.64 19.61 -0.97
CA THR A 147 1.15 20.98 -0.98
C THR A 147 2.68 21.00 -1.11
N LYS A 148 3.24 22.15 -1.51
CA LYS A 148 4.71 22.33 -1.54
C LYS A 148 5.36 22.15 -0.17
N GLU A 149 4.64 22.47 0.88
CA GLU A 149 5.09 22.30 2.27
C GLU A 149 5.16 20.82 2.64
N GLN A 150 4.12 20.06 2.37
CA GLN A 150 4.11 18.61 2.55
C GLN A 150 5.19 17.92 1.70
N GLN A 151 5.33 18.33 0.44
CA GLN A 151 6.39 17.81 -0.43
C GLN A 151 7.77 18.01 0.18
N ARG A 152 8.06 19.21 0.72
CA ARG A 152 9.32 19.51 1.38
C ARG A 152 9.51 18.70 2.66
N GLU A 153 8.46 18.56 3.47
CA GLU A 153 8.51 17.77 4.69
C GLU A 153 8.85 16.30 4.41
N ILE A 154 8.18 15.69 3.44
CA ILE A 154 8.45 14.30 3.03
C ILE A 154 9.89 14.18 2.50
N TYR A 155 10.33 15.11 1.64
CA TYR A 155 11.69 15.14 1.12
C TYR A 155 12.74 15.21 2.23
N ASP A 156 12.56 16.11 3.22
CA ASP A 156 13.48 16.28 4.33
C ASP A 156 13.52 15.04 5.26
N LYS A 157 12.37 14.38 5.49
CA LYS A 157 12.31 13.15 6.27
C LYS A 157 13.01 11.99 5.59
N ILE A 158 12.79 11.80 4.29
CA ILE A 158 13.50 10.78 3.50
C ILE A 158 15.00 11.07 3.47
N GLY A 159 15.40 12.32 3.30
CA GLY A 159 16.80 12.72 3.34
C GLY A 159 17.51 12.37 4.65
N LYS A 160 16.82 12.46 5.79
CA LYS A 160 17.35 12.00 7.09
C LYS A 160 17.56 10.49 7.10
N VAL A 161 16.60 9.71 6.54
CA VAL A 161 16.73 8.24 6.42
C VAL A 161 17.94 7.89 5.57
N GLU A 162 18.08 8.49 4.39
CA GLU A 162 19.21 8.23 3.49
C GLU A 162 20.55 8.60 4.13
N THR A 163 20.61 9.73 4.85
CA THR A 163 21.80 10.16 5.58
C THR A 163 22.19 9.16 6.67
N ALA A 164 21.22 8.67 7.44
CA ALA A 164 21.43 7.66 8.45
C ALA A 164 21.97 6.35 7.86
N ILE A 165 21.35 5.88 6.76
CA ILE A 165 21.82 4.68 6.04
C ILE A 165 23.28 4.86 5.54
N LYS A 166 23.58 6.01 4.95
CA LYS A 166 24.91 6.35 4.40
C LYS A 166 25.98 6.42 5.49
N SER A 167 25.62 6.77 6.72
CA SER A 167 26.56 6.81 7.85
C SER A 167 27.11 5.44 8.22
N GLY A 168 26.37 4.35 7.92
CA GLY A 168 26.69 2.99 8.33
C GLY A 168 26.54 2.73 9.84
N ASP A 169 26.04 3.70 10.60
CA ASP A 169 25.79 3.56 12.03
C ASP A 169 24.38 3.02 12.28
N TYR A 170 24.29 1.82 12.85
CA TYR A 170 23.02 1.15 13.12
C TYR A 170 22.11 1.96 14.03
N SER A 171 22.65 2.61 15.06
CA SER A 171 21.85 3.41 15.99
C SER A 171 21.21 4.61 15.30
N SER A 172 21.92 5.23 14.36
CA SER A 172 21.35 6.32 13.54
C SER A 172 20.21 5.84 12.65
N VAL A 173 20.32 4.63 12.09
CA VAL A 173 19.27 4.03 11.25
C VAL A 173 18.05 3.67 12.09
N GLU A 174 18.23 3.01 13.24
CA GLU A 174 17.14 2.60 14.15
C GLU A 174 16.31 3.78 14.67
N ASN A 175 16.91 4.96 14.75
CA ASN A 175 16.19 6.19 15.15
C ASN A 175 15.25 6.79 14.06
N VAL A 176 15.35 6.34 12.82
CA VAL A 176 14.63 6.95 11.68
C VAL A 176 13.79 5.96 10.89
N ILE A 177 13.97 4.66 11.08
CA ILE A 177 13.15 3.61 10.46
C ILE A 177 12.84 2.49 11.45
N ASP A 178 11.73 1.80 11.28
CA ASP A 178 11.47 0.52 11.93
C ASP A 178 12.29 -0.58 11.25
N THR A 179 13.51 -0.80 11.77
CA THR A 179 14.47 -1.79 11.25
C THR A 179 13.91 -3.21 11.25
N LYS A 180 13.00 -3.54 12.18
CA LYS A 180 12.35 -4.85 12.23
C LYS A 180 11.39 -5.03 11.05
N SER A 181 10.55 -4.03 10.76
CA SER A 181 9.64 -4.05 9.62
C SER A 181 10.41 -4.20 8.31
N PHE A 182 11.47 -3.40 8.11
CA PHE A 182 12.32 -3.49 6.93
C PHE A 182 13.00 -4.85 6.78
N ALA A 183 13.57 -5.40 7.86
CA ALA A 183 14.20 -6.72 7.84
C ALA A 183 13.19 -7.83 7.53
N THR A 184 12.00 -7.78 8.13
CA THR A 184 10.93 -8.76 7.86
C THR A 184 10.51 -8.73 6.40
N PHE A 185 10.30 -7.52 5.85
CA PHE A 185 9.92 -7.36 4.45
C PHE A 185 11.04 -7.80 3.49
N TYR A 186 12.30 -7.53 3.83
CA TYR A 186 13.44 -8.01 3.05
C TYR A 186 13.51 -9.54 3.00
N VAL A 187 13.42 -10.22 4.16
CA VAL A 187 13.44 -11.69 4.24
C VAL A 187 12.24 -12.28 3.49
N PHE A 188 11.06 -11.71 3.65
CA PHE A 188 9.87 -12.11 2.89
C PHE A 188 10.09 -11.99 1.38
N SER A 189 10.62 -10.86 0.92
CA SER A 189 10.85 -10.59 -0.51
C SER A 189 11.88 -11.54 -1.11
N GLU A 190 12.96 -11.85 -0.39
CA GLU A 190 13.97 -12.85 -0.79
C GLU A 190 13.38 -14.26 -0.84
N PHE A 191 12.60 -14.64 0.17
CA PHE A 191 11.96 -15.96 0.21
C PHE A 191 10.97 -16.15 -0.94
N MET A 192 10.12 -15.15 -1.19
CA MET A 192 9.12 -15.18 -2.25
C MET A 192 9.69 -14.91 -3.65
N LYS A 193 10.99 -14.58 -3.75
CA LYS A 193 11.64 -14.21 -5.03
C LYS A 193 10.90 -13.08 -5.75
N GLN A 194 10.60 -12.02 -5.01
CA GLN A 194 9.86 -10.86 -5.50
C GLN A 194 10.75 -10.04 -6.44
N VAL A 195 10.45 -10.08 -7.73
CA VAL A 195 11.30 -9.46 -8.77
C VAL A 195 11.24 -7.93 -8.77
N ASP A 196 10.12 -7.35 -8.33
CA ASP A 196 9.91 -5.90 -8.28
C ASP A 196 10.41 -5.27 -6.96
N PHE A 197 10.93 -6.10 -6.04
CA PHE A 197 11.48 -5.62 -4.77
C PHE A 197 12.52 -4.52 -5.00
N SER A 198 12.38 -3.41 -4.30
CA SER A 198 13.22 -2.20 -4.37
C SER A 198 13.25 -1.46 -5.72
N TYR A 199 12.52 -1.92 -6.74
CA TYR A 199 12.50 -1.27 -8.05
C TYR A 199 11.16 -0.57 -8.33
N SER A 200 10.04 -1.23 -8.03
CA SER A 200 8.69 -0.72 -8.30
C SER A 200 7.68 -1.37 -7.35
N SER A 201 6.54 -0.72 -7.15
CA SER A 201 5.40 -1.25 -6.39
C SER A 201 5.67 -1.61 -4.92
N THR A 202 6.83 -1.23 -4.37
CA THR A 202 7.11 -1.34 -2.94
C THR A 202 6.63 -0.08 -2.24
N ARG A 203 5.80 -0.25 -1.21
CA ARG A 203 5.18 0.85 -0.48
C ARG A 203 5.80 1.02 0.89
N PHE A 204 5.87 2.29 1.28
CA PHE A 204 6.34 2.74 2.58
C PHE A 204 5.33 3.72 3.15
N TYR A 205 5.10 3.66 4.43
CA TYR A 205 4.32 4.68 5.11
C TYR A 205 5.13 5.32 6.22
N PHE A 206 4.77 6.54 6.54
CA PHE A 206 5.24 7.26 7.72
C PHE A 206 4.05 7.40 8.67
N LYS A 207 4.27 7.04 9.93
CA LYS A 207 3.34 7.21 11.03
C LYS A 207 4.04 7.96 12.15
N ASP A 208 3.45 9.05 12.62
CA ASP A 208 4.01 9.83 13.72
C ASP A 208 3.54 9.28 15.07
N ASP A 209 4.21 8.25 15.56
CA ASP A 209 3.91 7.60 16.84
C ASP A 209 3.98 8.54 18.06
N GLN A 210 4.71 9.65 17.95
CA GLN A 210 4.79 10.66 19.02
C GLN A 210 3.45 11.37 19.21
N LYS A 211 2.75 11.67 18.10
CA LYS A 211 1.42 12.27 18.15
C LYS A 211 0.39 11.31 18.76
N GLU A 212 0.46 10.04 18.43
CA GLU A 212 -0.41 9.01 18.98
C GLU A 212 -0.17 8.83 20.50
N ALA A 213 1.07 8.77 20.92
CA ALA A 213 1.44 8.70 22.35
C ALA A 213 0.96 9.93 23.13
N ASP A 214 1.05 11.12 22.55
CA ASP A 214 0.56 12.37 23.15
C ASP A 214 -0.98 12.43 23.19
N LEU A 215 -1.66 11.94 22.17
CA LEU A 215 -3.12 11.82 22.14
C LEU A 215 -3.62 10.84 23.20
N GLN A 216 -3.00 9.66 23.30
CA GLN A 216 -3.32 8.67 24.32
C GLN A 216 -3.06 9.20 25.75
N ARG A 217 -2.00 9.97 25.92
CA ARG A 217 -1.70 10.65 27.18
C ARG A 217 -2.74 11.69 27.53
N LYS A 218 -3.22 12.49 26.56
CA LYS A 218 -4.31 13.47 26.75
C LYS A 218 -5.61 12.77 27.13
N LEU A 219 -6.02 11.73 26.42
CA LEU A 219 -7.23 10.95 26.72
C LEU A 219 -7.19 10.31 28.12
N ARG A 220 -6.04 9.79 28.57
CA ARG A 220 -5.86 9.27 29.93
C ARG A 220 -5.98 10.36 30.98
N LEU A 221 -5.48 11.57 30.71
CA LEU A 221 -5.56 12.70 31.62
C LEU A 221 -7.00 13.26 31.72
N GLU A 222 -7.76 13.22 30.65
CA GLU A 222 -9.18 13.63 30.63
C GLU A 222 -10.07 12.60 31.35
N ASN A 223 -9.87 11.30 31.12
CA ASN A 223 -10.61 10.24 31.80
C ASN A 223 -10.30 10.15 33.33
N ASN A 224 -9.17 10.63 33.79
CA ASN A 224 -8.82 10.70 35.21
C ASN A 224 -9.34 11.95 35.92
N LYS A 225 -10.00 12.85 35.19
CA LYS A 225 -10.64 14.07 35.76
C LYS A 225 -12.17 13.96 35.88
N ALA A 226 -12.76 12.87 35.38
CA ALA A 226 -14.16 12.53 35.51
C ALA A 226 -14.37 11.50 36.63
#